data_ace2c5f03806fb856f5c159b9d7119be
#
_entry.id   ace2c5f03806fb856f5c159b9d7119be
#
_cell.length_a   1.000
_cell.length_b   1.000
_cell.length_c   1.000
_cell.angle_alpha   90.00
_cell.angle_beta   90.00
_cell.angle_gamma   90.00
#
_symmetry.space_group_name_H-M   'P 1'
#
loop_
_entity.id
_entity.type
_entity.pdbx_description
1 polymer ?
#
loop_
_entity_poly.entity_id
_entity_poly.type
_entity_poly.pdbx_seq_one_letter_code
_entity_poly.pdbx_strand_id
1 'polypeptide(L)'
;MIRSFIAFDLENEDTIENIKNFSERIIRIQPNLKLIKSENIHLTIKFLGDIKESIAPLIYNILDKEINKKFFSDKPYIFKLENVGNFKNYSIIWINLEGYTDLIQEIKDIVEEKLHQKQNIKKDQRQKFNPHITIARLNRKKINYKTFSIFKKEIIKNKNKEFGEFYIKKIKLKKSVLTPKGPIYSELVY
;
A
#
# COMPACT_ATOMS: atom_id res chain seq x y z
N MET A 1 5.07 -2.19 22.62
CA MET A 1 5.11 -2.71 21.22
C MET A 1 4.16 -1.88 20.37
N ILE A 2 4.59 -1.50 19.17
CA ILE A 2 3.75 -0.80 18.18
C ILE A 2 3.70 -1.59 16.88
N ARG A 3 2.49 -1.84 16.39
CA ARG A 3 2.29 -2.43 15.07
C ARG A 3 2.62 -1.41 14.01
N SER A 4 3.53 -1.73 13.10
CA SER A 4 4.07 -0.76 12.15
C SER A 4 4.36 -1.33 10.77
N PHE A 5 4.51 -0.43 9.81
CA PHE A 5 4.86 -0.73 8.44
C PHE A 5 5.52 0.49 7.78
N ILE A 6 6.18 0.27 6.65
CA ILE A 6 6.86 1.29 5.86
C ILE A 6 6.10 1.45 4.55
N ALA A 7 5.78 2.70 4.19
CA ALA A 7 4.94 2.97 3.02
C ALA A 7 5.17 4.37 2.43
N PHE A 8 4.66 4.56 1.22
CA PHE A 8 4.40 5.85 0.60
C PHE A 8 2.90 6.11 0.62
N ASP A 9 2.48 7.28 1.09
CA ASP A 9 1.06 7.68 1.08
C ASP A 9 0.68 8.26 -0.28
N LEU A 10 -0.51 7.95 -0.77
CA LEU A 10 -1.10 8.61 -1.93
C LEU A 10 -1.72 9.95 -1.48
N GLU A 11 -1.23 11.05 -2.04
CA GLU A 11 -1.63 12.42 -1.67
C GLU A 11 -2.32 13.17 -2.83
N ASN A 12 -2.36 12.61 -4.06
CA ASN A 12 -3.02 13.22 -5.21
C ASN A 12 -4.53 13.07 -5.10
N GLU A 13 -5.25 14.19 -4.91
CA GLU A 13 -6.69 14.22 -4.65
C GLU A 13 -7.51 13.68 -5.84
N ASP A 14 -7.16 14.03 -7.08
CA ASP A 14 -7.85 13.57 -8.27
C ASP A 14 -7.74 12.05 -8.42
N THR A 15 -6.56 11.52 -8.16
CA THR A 15 -6.31 10.07 -8.20
C THR A 15 -7.08 9.36 -7.07
N ILE A 16 -7.11 9.93 -5.87
CA ILE A 16 -7.90 9.41 -4.73
C ILE A 16 -9.39 9.38 -5.08
N GLU A 17 -9.92 10.45 -5.69
CA GLU A 17 -11.34 10.52 -6.09
C GLU A 17 -11.67 9.48 -7.18
N ASN A 18 -10.79 9.29 -8.17
CA ASN A 18 -10.95 8.25 -9.18
C ASN A 18 -10.98 6.83 -8.57
N ILE A 19 -10.12 6.56 -7.57
CA ILE A 19 -10.12 5.30 -6.83
C ILE A 19 -11.40 5.13 -6.02
N LYS A 20 -11.85 6.18 -5.35
CA LYS A 20 -13.08 6.18 -4.56
C LYS A 20 -14.30 5.89 -5.43
N ASN A 21 -14.45 6.58 -6.57
CA ASN A 21 -15.52 6.37 -7.53
C ASN A 21 -15.58 4.92 -8.04
N PHE A 22 -14.42 4.33 -8.33
CA PHE A 22 -14.36 2.92 -8.71
C PHE A 22 -14.73 2.00 -7.53
N SER A 23 -14.23 2.29 -6.34
CA SER A 23 -14.49 1.52 -5.12
C SER A 23 -15.98 1.51 -4.75
N GLU A 24 -16.66 2.65 -4.86
CA GLU A 24 -18.10 2.78 -4.66
C GLU A 24 -18.92 1.99 -5.67
N ARG A 25 -18.44 1.88 -6.90
CA ARG A 25 -19.09 1.05 -7.92
C ARG A 25 -18.99 -0.43 -7.58
N ILE A 26 -17.83 -0.92 -7.19
CA ILE A 26 -17.65 -2.35 -6.88
C ILE A 26 -18.33 -2.78 -5.57
N ILE A 27 -18.45 -1.89 -4.56
CA ILE A 27 -19.16 -2.22 -3.33
C ILE A 27 -20.67 -2.35 -3.55
N ARG A 28 -21.27 -1.62 -4.51
CA ARG A 28 -22.69 -1.81 -4.89
C ARG A 28 -22.95 -3.22 -5.43
N ILE A 29 -21.96 -3.82 -6.10
CA ILE A 29 -22.05 -5.19 -6.63
C ILE A 29 -21.78 -6.22 -5.53
N GLN A 30 -20.78 -5.94 -4.65
CA GLN A 30 -20.39 -6.83 -3.56
C GLN A 30 -20.40 -6.05 -2.22
N PRO A 31 -21.58 -5.95 -1.55
CA PRO A 31 -21.77 -5.08 -0.37
C PRO A 31 -20.90 -5.41 0.82
N ASN A 32 -20.36 -6.63 0.88
CA ASN A 32 -19.49 -7.07 1.97
C ASN A 32 -17.98 -6.75 1.75
N LEU A 33 -17.65 -5.99 0.70
CA LEU A 33 -16.32 -5.42 0.54
C LEU A 33 -16.02 -4.44 1.67
N LYS A 34 -14.82 -4.55 2.21
CA LYS A 34 -14.25 -3.52 3.09
C LYS A 34 -13.35 -2.63 2.25
N LEU A 35 -13.83 -1.45 1.92
CA LEU A 35 -13.06 -0.45 1.18
C LEU A 35 -11.92 0.09 2.05
N ILE A 36 -10.81 0.44 1.41
CA ILE A 36 -9.75 1.22 2.06
C ILE A 36 -10.21 2.67 2.05
N LYS A 37 -10.15 3.33 3.20
CA LYS A 37 -10.46 4.75 3.34
C LYS A 37 -9.43 5.60 2.59
N SER A 38 -9.86 6.74 2.05
CA SER A 38 -9.00 7.62 1.25
C SER A 38 -7.70 8.00 1.95
N GLU A 39 -7.77 8.35 3.22
CA GLU A 39 -6.61 8.70 4.06
C GLU A 39 -5.66 7.53 4.35
N ASN A 40 -6.08 6.32 4.03
CA ASN A 40 -5.30 5.09 4.23
C ASN A 40 -4.78 4.47 2.93
N ILE A 41 -4.96 5.14 1.79
CA ILE A 41 -4.45 4.64 0.51
C ILE A 41 -2.95 4.85 0.45
N HIS A 42 -2.18 3.76 0.27
CA HIS A 42 -0.72 3.79 0.31
C HIS A 42 -0.09 2.64 -0.48
N LEU A 43 1.16 2.82 -0.87
CA LEU A 43 2.04 1.76 -1.36
C LEU A 43 2.85 1.20 -0.18
N THR A 44 2.59 -0.03 0.23
CA THR A 44 3.39 -0.69 1.29
C THR A 44 4.71 -1.20 0.73
N ILE A 45 5.81 -0.80 1.35
CA ILE A 45 7.17 -1.31 1.04
C ILE A 45 7.50 -2.51 1.94
N LYS A 46 7.24 -2.39 3.26
CA LYS A 46 7.53 -3.47 4.21
C LYS A 46 6.58 -3.45 5.40
N PHE A 47 6.00 -4.61 5.73
CA PHE A 47 5.35 -4.81 7.01
C PHE A 47 6.40 -5.19 8.06
N LEU A 48 6.39 -4.46 9.20
CA LEU A 48 7.32 -4.71 10.31
C LEU A 48 6.67 -5.58 11.39
N GLY A 49 5.33 -5.62 11.43
CA GLY A 49 4.60 -6.26 12.53
C GLY A 49 4.70 -5.44 13.82
N ASP A 50 4.74 -6.13 14.96
CA ASP A 50 4.85 -5.49 16.27
C ASP A 50 6.33 -5.29 16.60
N ILE A 51 6.77 -4.03 16.64
CA ILE A 51 8.14 -3.63 16.99
C ILE A 51 8.19 -3.01 18.39
N LYS A 52 9.36 -3.06 19.04
CA LYS A 52 9.61 -2.31 20.28
C LYS A 52 9.61 -0.82 19.98
N GLU A 53 9.01 0.00 20.85
CA GLU A 53 8.99 1.45 20.69
C GLU A 53 10.39 2.06 20.61
N SER A 54 11.35 1.50 21.35
CA SER A 54 12.74 1.96 21.36
C SER A 54 13.47 1.86 20.03
N ILE A 55 13.03 0.96 19.12
CA ILE A 55 13.67 0.83 17.79
C ILE A 55 13.00 1.69 16.71
N ALA A 56 11.83 2.27 16.97
CA ALA A 56 11.13 3.09 15.99
C ALA A 56 11.93 4.34 15.57
N PRO A 57 12.58 5.11 16.48
CA PRO A 57 13.47 6.20 16.10
C PRO A 57 14.64 5.76 15.22
N LEU A 58 15.19 4.57 15.49
CA LEU A 58 16.32 4.03 14.71
C LEU A 58 15.87 3.67 13.28
N ILE A 59 14.69 3.07 13.13
CA ILE A 59 14.09 2.80 11.83
C ILE A 59 13.81 4.10 11.08
N TYR A 60 13.19 5.10 11.75
CA TYR A 60 12.94 6.42 11.17
C TYR A 60 14.23 7.04 10.62
N ASN A 61 15.29 7.06 11.41
CA ASN A 61 16.60 7.60 10.99
C ASN A 61 17.20 6.85 9.78
N ILE A 62 17.02 5.53 9.71
CA ILE A 62 17.44 4.76 8.54
C ILE A 62 16.66 5.20 7.29
N LEU A 63 15.33 5.31 7.38
CA LEU A 63 14.49 5.74 6.26
C LEU A 63 14.84 7.16 5.81
N ASP A 64 15.06 8.08 6.76
CA ASP A 64 15.43 9.46 6.44
C ASP A 64 16.78 9.54 5.71
N LYS A 65 17.82 8.92 6.28
CA LYS A 65 19.18 9.04 5.76
C LYS A 65 19.43 8.23 4.49
N GLU A 66 18.99 6.97 4.47
CA GLU A 66 19.33 6.03 3.40
C GLU A 66 18.36 6.11 2.23
N ILE A 67 17.12 6.62 2.44
CA ILE A 67 16.09 6.67 1.42
C ILE A 67 15.68 8.12 1.11
N ASN A 68 15.11 8.84 2.09
CA ASN A 68 14.54 10.16 1.81
C ASN A 68 15.58 11.15 1.27
N LYS A 69 16.71 11.29 1.97
CA LYS A 69 17.80 12.19 1.55
C LYS A 69 18.49 11.74 0.27
N LYS A 70 18.56 10.42 0.02
CA LYS A 70 19.24 9.89 -1.14
C LYS A 70 18.41 9.97 -2.42
N PHE A 71 17.10 9.68 -2.35
CA PHE A 71 16.26 9.51 -3.52
C PHE A 71 15.25 10.65 -3.75
N PHE A 72 14.90 11.41 -2.69
CA PHE A 72 13.79 12.37 -2.74
C PHE A 72 14.20 13.80 -2.35
N SER A 73 15.49 14.14 -2.38
CA SER A 73 15.98 15.50 -2.04
C SER A 73 15.51 16.56 -3.02
N ASP A 74 15.45 16.26 -4.32
CA ASP A 74 15.29 17.26 -5.37
C ASP A 74 13.84 17.36 -5.86
N LYS A 75 13.24 16.23 -6.24
CA LYS A 75 11.90 16.19 -6.83
C LYS A 75 11.20 14.86 -6.57
N PRO A 76 9.86 14.85 -6.62
CA PRO A 76 9.10 13.61 -6.54
C PRO A 76 9.31 12.76 -7.80
N TYR A 77 9.18 11.44 -7.65
CA TYR A 77 8.99 10.53 -8.78
C TYR A 77 7.50 10.38 -9.07
N ILE A 78 7.14 10.48 -10.35
CA ILE A 78 5.75 10.38 -10.79
C ILE A 78 5.52 8.98 -11.37
N PHE A 79 4.60 8.26 -10.77
CA PHE A 79 4.14 6.95 -11.22
C PHE A 79 2.72 7.06 -11.75
N LYS A 80 2.30 6.11 -12.59
CA LYS A 80 0.90 5.94 -12.98
C LYS A 80 0.25 4.85 -12.14
N LEU A 81 -0.98 5.08 -11.73
CA LEU A 81 -1.83 4.07 -11.15
C LEU A 81 -2.82 3.58 -12.20
N GLU A 82 -2.62 2.35 -12.62
CA GLU A 82 -3.46 1.72 -13.64
C GLU A 82 -3.54 0.21 -13.40
N ASN A 83 -4.41 -0.45 -14.15
CA ASN A 83 -4.59 -1.89 -14.10
C ASN A 83 -5.14 -2.40 -12.76
N VAL A 84 -6.42 -2.76 -12.76
CA VAL A 84 -7.05 -3.40 -11.60
C VAL A 84 -6.73 -4.88 -11.57
N GLY A 85 -6.26 -5.35 -10.42
CA GLY A 85 -5.97 -6.75 -10.20
C GLY A 85 -6.54 -7.29 -8.88
N ASN A 86 -6.26 -8.56 -8.63
CA ASN A 86 -6.68 -9.20 -7.39
C ASN A 86 -5.66 -10.22 -6.89
N PHE A 87 -5.64 -10.43 -5.57
CA PHE A 87 -4.95 -11.54 -4.94
C PHE A 87 -5.91 -12.47 -4.21
N LYS A 88 -5.47 -13.70 -3.98
CA LYS A 88 -6.18 -14.69 -3.15
C LYS A 88 -7.64 -14.88 -3.60
N ASN A 89 -7.86 -15.07 -4.90
CA ASN A 89 -9.18 -15.26 -5.48
C ASN A 89 -10.17 -14.14 -5.06
N TYR A 90 -9.84 -12.91 -5.47
CA TYR A 90 -10.61 -11.68 -5.20
C TYR A 90 -10.77 -11.29 -3.73
N SER A 91 -10.00 -11.86 -2.81
CA SER A 91 -10.02 -11.41 -1.40
C SER A 91 -9.33 -10.06 -1.20
N ILE A 92 -8.46 -9.65 -2.12
CA ILE A 92 -7.78 -8.35 -2.13
C ILE A 92 -7.89 -7.79 -3.54
N ILE A 93 -8.44 -6.58 -3.66
CA ILE A 93 -8.49 -5.83 -4.92
C ILE A 93 -7.45 -4.72 -4.83
N TRP A 94 -6.66 -4.58 -5.87
CA TRP A 94 -5.54 -3.65 -5.92
C TRP A 94 -5.41 -2.98 -7.29
N ILE A 95 -4.69 -1.87 -7.31
CA ILE A 95 -4.29 -1.12 -8.51
C ILE A 95 -2.77 -1.24 -8.64
N ASN A 96 -2.30 -1.49 -9.86
CA ASN A 96 -0.89 -1.59 -10.16
C ASN A 96 -0.21 -0.22 -10.20
N LEU A 97 1.09 -0.21 -9.92
CA LEU A 97 1.97 0.95 -10.04
C LEU A 97 2.84 0.75 -11.27
N GLU A 98 2.76 1.68 -12.23
CA GLU A 98 3.57 1.69 -13.44
C GLU A 98 4.54 2.87 -13.45
N GLY A 99 5.70 2.68 -14.07
CA GLY A 99 6.76 3.68 -14.18
C GLY A 99 8.09 3.17 -13.63
N TYR A 100 8.72 3.91 -12.74
CA TYR A 100 10.05 3.59 -12.19
C TYR A 100 10.02 2.42 -11.18
N THR A 101 9.47 1.27 -11.58
CA THR A 101 9.31 0.10 -10.70
C THR A 101 10.63 -0.46 -10.19
N ASP A 102 11.71 -0.34 -10.97
CA ASP A 102 13.06 -0.74 -10.55
C ASP A 102 13.57 0.12 -9.40
N LEU A 103 13.25 1.42 -9.39
CA LEU A 103 13.54 2.30 -8.26
C LEU A 103 12.82 1.82 -6.98
N ILE A 104 11.55 1.41 -7.10
CA ILE A 104 10.80 0.89 -5.94
C ILE A 104 11.40 -0.42 -5.45
N GLN A 105 11.85 -1.28 -6.35
CA GLN A 105 12.57 -2.50 -5.98
C GLN A 105 13.89 -2.16 -5.28
N GLU A 106 14.70 -1.24 -5.81
CA GLU A 106 15.96 -0.78 -5.19
C GLU A 106 15.70 -0.24 -3.77
N ILE A 107 14.71 0.64 -3.60
CA ILE A 107 14.34 1.19 -2.28
C ILE A 107 13.96 0.06 -1.33
N LYS A 108 13.15 -0.90 -1.79
CA LYS A 108 12.78 -2.05 -0.97
C LYS A 108 14.01 -2.85 -0.54
N ASP A 109 14.92 -3.13 -1.44
CA ASP A 109 16.12 -3.92 -1.16
C ASP A 109 17.04 -3.21 -0.15
N ILE A 110 17.21 -1.89 -0.27
CA ILE A 110 17.95 -1.09 0.70
C ILE A 110 17.26 -1.13 2.08
N VAL A 111 15.93 -0.95 2.13
CA VAL A 111 15.16 -1.03 3.38
C VAL A 111 15.33 -2.41 4.02
N GLU A 112 15.18 -3.50 3.26
CA GLU A 112 15.34 -4.87 3.76
C GLU A 112 16.75 -5.10 4.33
N GLU A 113 17.78 -4.69 3.60
CA GLU A 113 19.16 -4.88 3.99
C GLU A 113 19.51 -4.08 5.25
N LYS A 114 19.23 -2.76 5.26
CA LYS A 114 19.55 -1.88 6.36
C LYS A 114 18.81 -2.26 7.66
N LEU A 115 17.55 -2.63 7.56
CA LEU A 115 16.78 -3.05 8.73
C LEU A 115 17.24 -4.41 9.26
N HIS A 116 17.65 -5.32 8.37
CA HIS A 116 18.22 -6.58 8.78
C HIS A 116 19.56 -6.39 9.51
N GLN A 117 20.50 -5.65 8.90
CA GLN A 117 21.82 -5.41 9.45
C GLN A 117 21.80 -4.64 10.77
N LYS A 118 21.01 -3.55 10.84
CA LYS A 118 21.05 -2.62 11.98
C LYS A 118 20.04 -2.94 13.09
N GLN A 119 18.94 -3.66 12.79
CA GLN A 119 17.85 -3.90 13.73
C GLN A 119 17.45 -5.37 13.83
N ASN A 120 18.15 -6.27 13.14
CA ASN A 120 17.86 -7.71 13.08
C ASN A 120 16.39 -8.01 12.69
N ILE A 121 15.79 -7.13 11.89
CA ILE A 121 14.43 -7.33 11.33
C ILE A 121 14.54 -8.33 10.17
N LYS A 122 13.72 -9.37 10.20
CA LYS A 122 13.73 -10.41 9.16
C LYS A 122 13.41 -9.82 7.79
N LYS A 123 14.18 -10.24 6.77
CA LYS A 123 13.91 -9.91 5.38
C LYS A 123 12.63 -10.60 4.90
N ASP A 124 11.94 -9.98 3.94
CA ASP A 124 10.83 -10.60 3.23
C ASP A 124 11.37 -11.76 2.36
N GLN A 125 10.77 -12.93 2.48
CA GLN A 125 11.20 -14.11 1.72
C GLN A 125 10.77 -14.08 0.24
N ARG A 126 9.92 -13.12 -0.16
CA ARG A 126 9.47 -12.99 -1.55
C ARG A 126 10.61 -12.47 -2.43
N GLN A 127 10.96 -13.23 -3.46
CA GLN A 127 12.05 -12.88 -4.37
C GLN A 127 11.74 -11.64 -5.22
N LYS A 128 10.47 -11.46 -5.61
CA LYS A 128 10.04 -10.31 -6.42
C LYS A 128 8.99 -9.51 -5.68
N PHE A 129 9.25 -8.23 -5.56
CA PHE A 129 8.27 -7.27 -5.08
C PHE A 129 7.29 -6.92 -6.22
N ASN A 130 6.01 -6.92 -5.90
CA ASN A 130 4.96 -6.49 -6.81
C ASN A 130 4.32 -5.23 -6.21
N PRO A 131 4.75 -4.02 -6.62
CA PRO A 131 4.23 -2.78 -6.07
C PRO A 131 2.75 -2.63 -6.45
N HIS A 132 1.90 -2.45 -5.44
CA HIS A 132 0.46 -2.32 -5.64
C HIS A 132 -0.19 -1.52 -4.53
N ILE A 133 -1.30 -0.90 -4.85
CA ILE A 133 -2.15 -0.18 -3.91
C ILE A 133 -3.41 -0.99 -3.66
N THR A 134 -3.59 -1.46 -2.43
CA THR A 134 -4.83 -2.13 -2.04
C THR A 134 -5.95 -1.11 -1.91
N ILE A 135 -7.10 -1.37 -2.57
CA ILE A 135 -8.29 -0.50 -2.52
C ILE A 135 -9.47 -1.14 -1.80
N ALA A 136 -9.55 -2.47 -1.80
CA ALA A 136 -10.63 -3.20 -1.12
C ALA A 136 -10.19 -4.58 -0.64
N ARG A 137 -10.86 -5.08 0.40
CA ARG A 137 -10.70 -6.45 0.92
C ARG A 137 -12.05 -7.13 1.05
N LEU A 138 -12.14 -8.38 0.60
CA LEU A 138 -13.33 -9.21 0.72
C LEU A 138 -13.07 -10.37 1.68
N ASN A 139 -13.85 -10.45 2.75
CA ASN A 139 -13.82 -11.61 3.63
C ASN A 139 -14.51 -12.80 2.93
N ARG A 140 -13.79 -13.88 2.71
CA ARG A 140 -14.30 -15.09 2.04
C ARG A 140 -15.56 -15.68 2.70
N LYS A 141 -15.71 -15.53 4.02
CA LYS A 141 -16.89 -15.98 4.76
C LYS A 141 -18.13 -15.10 4.53
N LYS A 142 -17.95 -13.92 3.91
CA LYS A 142 -18.99 -12.92 3.69
C LYS A 142 -19.27 -12.65 2.20
N ILE A 143 -18.84 -13.55 1.32
CA ILE A 143 -19.09 -13.40 -0.13
C ILE A 143 -20.59 -13.44 -0.40
N ASN A 144 -21.12 -12.45 -1.11
CA ASN A 144 -22.42 -12.54 -1.73
C ASN A 144 -22.29 -13.32 -3.05
N TYR A 145 -22.59 -14.62 -2.99
CA TYR A 145 -22.43 -15.51 -4.15
C TYR A 145 -23.39 -15.16 -5.31
N LYS A 146 -24.54 -14.55 -5.03
CA LYS A 146 -25.50 -14.13 -6.09
C LYS A 146 -24.89 -13.09 -7.04
N THR A 147 -24.06 -12.20 -6.52
CA THR A 147 -23.42 -11.13 -7.29
C THR A 147 -21.94 -11.35 -7.57
N PHE A 148 -21.35 -12.43 -7.04
CA PHE A 148 -19.89 -12.64 -7.12
C PHE A 148 -19.38 -12.80 -8.56
N SER A 149 -20.17 -13.45 -9.44
CA SER A 149 -19.83 -13.56 -10.87
C SER A 149 -19.80 -12.19 -11.55
N ILE A 150 -20.79 -11.33 -11.26
CA ILE A 150 -20.86 -9.95 -11.78
C ILE A 150 -19.68 -9.14 -11.27
N PHE A 151 -19.35 -9.27 -9.96
CA PHE A 151 -18.21 -8.61 -9.36
C PHE A 151 -16.87 -9.00 -10.04
N LYS A 152 -16.64 -10.29 -10.30
CA LYS A 152 -15.47 -10.76 -11.04
C LYS A 152 -15.38 -10.16 -12.44
N LYS A 153 -16.50 -10.15 -13.18
CA LYS A 153 -16.58 -9.54 -14.51
C LYS A 153 -16.25 -8.04 -14.46
N GLU A 154 -16.74 -7.33 -13.43
CA GLU A 154 -16.45 -5.90 -13.26
C GLU A 154 -14.95 -5.63 -13.01
N ILE A 155 -14.28 -6.45 -12.19
CA ILE A 155 -12.84 -6.35 -12.00
C ILE A 155 -12.07 -6.62 -13.30
N ILE A 156 -12.44 -7.66 -14.04
CA ILE A 156 -11.81 -8.01 -15.33
C ILE A 156 -12.02 -6.92 -16.37
N LYS A 157 -13.24 -6.36 -16.48
CA LYS A 157 -13.57 -5.26 -17.40
C LYS A 157 -12.68 -4.03 -17.18
N ASN A 158 -12.29 -3.78 -15.94
CA ASN A 158 -11.46 -2.64 -15.56
C ASN A 158 -9.97 -3.01 -15.46
N LYS A 159 -9.55 -4.13 -16.03
CA LYS A 159 -8.14 -4.58 -15.98
C LYS A 159 -7.16 -3.50 -16.46
N ASN A 160 -7.50 -2.73 -17.47
CA ASN A 160 -6.65 -1.69 -18.05
C ASN A 160 -7.13 -0.26 -17.69
N LYS A 161 -7.88 -0.11 -16.59
CA LYS A 161 -8.36 1.21 -16.16
C LYS A 161 -7.23 2.04 -15.59
N GLU A 162 -7.11 3.29 -16.04
CA GLU A 162 -6.24 4.31 -15.47
C GLU A 162 -6.97 5.05 -14.33
N PHE A 163 -6.20 5.41 -13.27
CA PHE A 163 -6.70 6.12 -12.10
C PHE A 163 -6.06 7.50 -11.93
N GLY A 164 -4.87 7.71 -12.48
CA GLY A 164 -4.12 8.94 -12.38
C GLY A 164 -2.69 8.73 -11.89
N GLU A 165 -2.10 9.78 -11.35
CA GLU A 165 -0.70 9.82 -10.97
C GLU A 165 -0.51 9.62 -9.47
N PHE A 166 0.62 9.01 -9.12
CA PHE A 166 1.10 8.86 -7.75
C PHE A 166 2.47 9.53 -7.60
N TYR A 167 2.49 10.64 -6.87
CA TYR A 167 3.71 11.38 -6.56
C TYR A 167 4.41 10.76 -5.35
N ILE A 168 5.53 10.10 -5.55
CA ILE A 168 6.34 9.54 -4.47
C ILE A 168 7.42 10.55 -4.07
N LYS A 169 7.28 11.12 -2.86
CA LYS A 169 8.14 12.20 -2.34
C LYS A 169 8.94 11.78 -1.10
N LYS A 170 8.38 10.90 -0.29
CA LYS A 170 8.92 10.55 1.02
C LYS A 170 8.42 9.19 1.45
N ILE A 171 9.32 8.31 1.86
CA ILE A 171 8.95 7.07 2.54
C ILE A 171 8.69 7.36 4.02
N LYS A 172 7.64 6.75 4.58
CA LYS A 172 7.17 7.01 5.94
C LYS A 172 7.17 5.74 6.77
N LEU A 173 7.54 5.86 8.05
CA LEU A 173 7.27 4.85 9.06
C LEU A 173 5.87 5.09 9.62
N LYS A 174 4.99 4.10 9.52
CA LYS A 174 3.58 4.21 9.90
C LYS A 174 3.25 3.30 11.08
N LYS A 175 2.51 3.82 12.06
CA LYS A 175 1.85 3.05 13.13
C LYS A 175 0.47 2.61 12.66
N SER A 176 0.05 1.41 13.04
CA SER A 176 -1.27 0.87 12.77
C SER A 176 -1.99 0.52 14.07
N VAL A 177 -3.08 1.20 14.35
CA VAL A 177 -3.99 0.87 15.46
C VAL A 177 -5.21 0.18 14.90
N LEU A 178 -5.43 -1.08 15.28
CA LEU A 178 -6.59 -1.83 14.82
C LEU A 178 -7.83 -1.44 15.62
N THR A 179 -8.90 -1.06 14.92
CA THR A 179 -10.20 -0.76 15.54
C THR A 179 -11.32 -1.59 14.89
N PRO A 180 -12.48 -1.74 15.54
CA PRO A 180 -13.64 -2.40 14.93
C PRO A 180 -14.08 -1.76 13.59
N LYS A 181 -13.88 -0.44 13.46
CA LYS A 181 -14.19 0.34 12.25
C LYS A 181 -13.10 0.25 11.16
N GLY A 182 -11.98 -0.41 11.44
CA GLY A 182 -10.82 -0.54 10.56
C GLY A 182 -9.54 0.00 11.17
N PRO A 183 -8.40 -0.14 10.49
CA PRO A 183 -7.14 0.38 10.99
C PRO A 183 -7.11 1.91 10.90
N ILE A 184 -6.51 2.52 11.92
CA ILE A 184 -6.11 3.94 11.94
C ILE A 184 -4.60 3.95 11.76
N TYR A 185 -4.12 4.71 10.78
CA TYR A 185 -2.70 4.87 10.50
C TYR A 185 -2.24 6.26 10.90
N SER A 186 -1.05 6.35 11.49
CA SER A 186 -0.37 7.61 11.77
C SER A 186 1.10 7.51 11.40
N GLU A 187 1.70 8.59 10.94
CA GLU A 187 3.15 8.67 10.73
C GLU A 187 3.86 8.72 12.08
N LEU A 188 4.98 8.00 12.21
CA LEU A 188 5.90 8.10 13.32
C LEU A 188 7.07 8.99 12.88
N VAL A 189 7.24 10.11 13.56
CA VAL A 189 8.29 11.13 13.32
C VAL A 189 9.13 11.26 14.58
N TYR A 190 10.47 11.32 14.42
CA TYR A 190 11.44 11.42 15.51
C TYR A 190 12.54 12.43 15.20
#